data_5c7e5cc58af1bc6c04819a17d631443a
#
_entry.id   5c7e5cc58af1bc6c04819a17d631443a
#
_cell.length_a   1.000
_cell.length_b   1.000
_cell.length_c   1.000
_cell.angle_alpha   90.00
_cell.angle_beta   90.00
_cell.angle_gamma   90.00
#
_symmetry.space_group_name_H-M   'P 1'
#
loop_
_entity.id
_entity.type
_entity.pdbx_description
1 polymer ?
#
loop_
_entity_poly.entity_id
_entity_poly.type
_entity_poly.pdbx_seq_one_letter_code
_entity_poly.pdbx_strand_id
1 'polypeptide(L)'
;MRRRKTRRTVNKKRVGFLFGVIALVWMGISALHLTNPYLRSADFVEVSVAHGESVWSIAQTYSAKESTVKDLEEAIIEVNDLPPDGTIHAGRHLRIPVIAPSEQLQAMAEHKSLDTEN
;
A
#
# COMPACT_ATOMS: atom_id res chain seq x y z
N MET A 1 38.21 42.78 -18.37
CA MET A 1 37.34 41.73 -18.99
C MET A 1 36.00 41.68 -18.31
N ARG A 2 34.94 42.17 -18.96
CA ARG A 2 33.58 42.09 -18.44
C ARG A 2 32.99 40.73 -18.81
N ARG A 3 32.81 39.81 -17.84
CA ARG A 3 32.04 38.58 -18.02
C ARG A 3 30.55 38.95 -18.24
N ARG A 4 30.09 38.79 -19.48
CA ARG A 4 28.64 38.88 -19.80
C ARG A 4 27.96 37.70 -19.10
N LYS A 5 27.23 37.98 -18.01
CA LYS A 5 26.23 37.05 -17.45
C LYS A 5 25.10 36.90 -18.48
N THR A 6 25.13 35.80 -19.23
CA THR A 6 23.97 35.39 -20.03
C THR A 6 22.86 35.04 -19.06
N ARG A 7 21.94 35.96 -18.85
CA ARG A 7 20.66 35.67 -18.19
C ARG A 7 19.92 34.74 -19.15
N ARG A 8 19.89 33.43 -18.82
CA ARG A 8 18.96 32.48 -19.43
C ARG A 8 17.56 32.98 -19.11
N THR A 9 16.90 33.60 -20.07
CA THR A 9 15.48 33.92 -19.99
C THR A 9 14.72 32.59 -20.00
N VAL A 10 14.31 32.15 -18.83
CA VAL A 10 13.44 30.97 -18.68
C VAL A 10 12.11 31.31 -19.33
N ASN A 11 11.77 30.57 -20.39
CA ASN A 11 10.58 30.80 -21.17
C ASN A 11 9.36 30.47 -20.29
N LYS A 12 8.63 31.50 -19.84
CA LYS A 12 7.48 31.38 -18.92
C LYS A 12 6.44 30.35 -19.39
N LYS A 13 6.28 30.22 -20.70
CA LYS A 13 5.36 29.23 -21.31
C LYS A 13 5.83 27.77 -21.09
N ARG A 14 7.15 27.52 -21.15
CA ARG A 14 7.72 26.18 -20.88
C ARG A 14 7.64 25.81 -19.41
N VAL A 15 7.85 26.78 -18.54
CA VAL A 15 7.72 26.57 -17.08
C VAL A 15 6.28 26.25 -16.72
N GLY A 16 5.29 26.97 -17.26
CA GLY A 16 3.87 26.69 -17.05
C GLY A 16 3.46 25.30 -17.55
N PHE A 17 4.01 24.87 -18.71
CA PHE A 17 3.76 23.53 -19.25
C PHE A 17 4.34 22.44 -18.35
N LEU A 18 5.56 22.60 -17.83
CA LEU A 18 6.18 21.66 -16.90
C LEU A 18 5.40 21.53 -15.58
N PHE A 19 4.93 22.65 -15.02
CA PHE A 19 4.05 22.61 -13.83
C PHE A 19 2.74 21.88 -14.11
N GLY A 20 2.14 22.10 -15.28
CA GLY A 20 0.93 21.38 -15.68
C GLY A 20 1.14 19.87 -15.79
N VAL A 21 2.24 19.43 -16.36
CA VAL A 21 2.59 18.00 -16.47
C VAL A 21 2.83 17.39 -15.07
N ILE A 22 3.56 18.08 -14.20
CA ILE A 22 3.79 17.62 -12.82
C ILE A 22 2.47 17.50 -12.06
N ALA A 23 1.57 18.48 -12.18
CA ALA A 23 0.25 18.43 -11.54
C ALA A 23 -0.58 17.26 -12.05
N LEU A 24 -0.56 16.97 -13.36
CA LEU A 24 -1.25 15.80 -13.94
C LEU A 24 -0.68 14.48 -13.43
N VAL A 25 0.64 14.36 -13.30
CA VAL A 25 1.29 13.16 -12.76
C VAL A 25 0.91 12.97 -11.29
N TRP A 26 0.93 14.02 -10.48
CA TRP A 26 0.49 13.97 -9.08
C TRP A 26 -0.98 13.57 -8.94
N MET A 27 -1.85 14.12 -9.80
CA MET A 27 -3.27 13.78 -9.82
C MET A 27 -3.48 12.32 -10.23
N GLY A 28 -2.71 11.80 -11.19
CA GLY A 28 -2.74 10.40 -11.61
C GLY A 28 -2.29 9.44 -10.50
N ILE A 29 -1.22 9.76 -9.80
CA ILE A 29 -0.72 8.97 -8.65
C ILE A 29 -1.77 8.97 -7.52
N SER A 30 -2.34 10.12 -7.21
CA SER A 30 -3.40 10.22 -6.19
C SER A 30 -4.65 9.42 -6.57
N ALA A 31 -5.02 9.40 -7.85
CA ALA A 31 -6.15 8.60 -8.33
C ALA A 31 -5.91 7.10 -8.21
N LEU A 32 -4.68 6.62 -8.44
CA LEU A 32 -4.30 5.22 -8.24
C LEU A 32 -4.40 4.79 -6.77
N HIS A 33 -4.00 5.63 -5.84
CA HIS A 33 -4.21 5.38 -4.40
C HIS A 33 -5.69 5.37 -4.01
N LEU A 34 -6.51 6.19 -4.66
CA LEU A 34 -7.95 6.25 -4.42
C LEU A 34 -8.71 5.03 -4.98
N THR A 35 -8.11 4.26 -5.89
CA THR A 35 -8.74 3.07 -6.48
C THR A 35 -8.56 1.80 -5.64
N ASN A 36 -7.62 1.78 -4.68
CA ASN A 36 -7.44 0.63 -3.81
C ASN A 36 -8.51 0.60 -2.71
N PRO A 37 -9.48 -0.35 -2.78
CA PRO A 37 -10.59 -0.38 -1.84
C PRO A 37 -10.16 -0.72 -0.41
N TYR A 38 -9.05 -1.43 -0.23
CA TYR A 38 -8.55 -1.80 1.09
C TYR A 38 -7.98 -0.61 1.88
N LEU A 39 -7.42 0.39 1.20
CA LEU A 39 -6.94 1.61 1.84
C LEU A 39 -8.07 2.50 2.37
N ARG A 40 -9.29 2.30 1.89
CA ARG A 40 -10.49 3.00 2.37
C ARG A 40 -11.23 2.24 3.46
N SER A 41 -10.84 1.01 3.74
CA SER A 41 -11.51 0.20 4.76
C SER A 41 -11.29 0.78 6.15
N ALA A 42 -12.36 0.83 6.93
CA ALA A 42 -12.31 1.15 8.35
C ALA A 42 -12.12 -0.10 9.22
N ASP A 43 -12.29 -1.29 8.63
CA ASP A 43 -12.21 -2.57 9.31
C ASP A 43 -10.82 -3.20 9.15
N PHE A 44 -10.26 -3.64 10.26
CA PHE A 44 -8.94 -4.27 10.31
C PHE A 44 -9.02 -5.56 11.10
N VAL A 45 -8.22 -6.55 10.66
CA VAL A 45 -7.95 -7.77 11.42
C VAL A 45 -6.49 -7.76 11.82
N GLU A 46 -6.20 -8.05 13.08
CA GLU A 46 -4.83 -8.20 13.55
C GLU A 46 -4.38 -9.65 13.38
N VAL A 47 -3.24 -9.82 12.71
CA VAL A 47 -2.67 -11.13 12.37
C VAL A 47 -1.23 -11.20 12.82
N SER A 48 -0.86 -12.30 13.48
CA SER A 48 0.53 -12.61 13.80
C SER A 48 1.18 -13.33 12.62
N VAL A 49 2.36 -12.87 12.23
CA VAL A 49 3.14 -13.49 11.13
C VAL A 49 3.72 -14.81 11.60
N ALA A 50 3.37 -15.90 10.92
CA ALA A 50 3.95 -17.20 11.16
C ALA A 50 5.32 -17.34 10.45
N HIS A 51 6.10 -18.32 10.89
CA HIS A 51 7.39 -18.61 10.25
C HIS A 51 7.22 -19.01 8.78
N GLY A 52 7.95 -18.34 7.89
CA GLY A 52 7.89 -18.56 6.45
C GLY A 52 6.74 -17.87 5.72
N GLU A 53 5.89 -17.10 6.41
CA GLU A 53 4.84 -16.29 5.76
C GLU A 53 5.42 -15.05 5.09
N SER A 54 4.77 -14.64 4.01
CA SER A 54 5.02 -13.40 3.28
C SER A 54 3.78 -12.52 3.29
N VAL A 55 3.95 -11.23 3.01
CA VAL A 55 2.81 -10.32 2.83
C VAL A 55 1.87 -10.83 1.74
N TRP A 56 2.40 -11.39 0.66
CA TRP A 56 1.63 -11.99 -0.41
C TRP A 56 0.75 -13.16 0.07
N SER A 57 1.30 -14.09 0.85
CA SER A 57 0.54 -15.24 1.36
C SER A 57 -0.58 -14.81 2.32
N ILE A 58 -0.32 -13.79 3.14
CA ILE A 58 -1.33 -13.19 4.01
C ILE A 58 -2.41 -12.49 3.16
N ALA A 59 -2.02 -11.74 2.15
CA ALA A 59 -2.97 -11.08 1.25
C ALA A 59 -3.85 -12.10 0.51
N GLN A 60 -3.31 -13.22 0.07
CA GLN A 60 -4.09 -14.31 -0.53
C GLN A 60 -5.17 -14.86 0.42
N THR A 61 -4.85 -14.98 1.70
CA THR A 61 -5.76 -15.53 2.71
C THR A 61 -6.92 -14.57 3.03
N TYR A 62 -6.64 -13.27 3.11
CA TYR A 62 -7.59 -12.26 3.58
C TYR A 62 -8.23 -11.43 2.48
N SER A 63 -7.84 -11.59 1.23
CA SER A 63 -8.46 -10.86 0.11
C SER A 63 -9.92 -11.31 -0.11
N ALA A 64 -10.77 -10.34 -0.40
CA ALA A 64 -12.17 -10.61 -0.71
C ALA A 64 -12.35 -11.37 -2.03
N LYS A 65 -11.43 -11.15 -2.98
CA LYS A 65 -11.41 -11.79 -4.30
C LYS A 65 -9.96 -12.04 -4.73
N GLU A 66 -9.73 -13.11 -5.47
CA GLU A 66 -8.43 -13.44 -6.03
C GLU A 66 -7.82 -12.29 -6.86
N SER A 67 -8.64 -11.58 -7.61
CA SER A 67 -8.23 -10.42 -8.42
C SER A 67 -7.75 -9.21 -7.60
N THR A 68 -8.02 -9.16 -6.29
CA THR A 68 -7.66 -8.05 -5.40
C THR A 68 -6.52 -8.36 -4.44
N VAL A 69 -5.85 -9.50 -4.60
CA VAL A 69 -4.72 -9.90 -3.73
C VAL A 69 -3.59 -8.88 -3.76
N LYS A 70 -3.25 -8.38 -4.94
CA LYS A 70 -2.21 -7.36 -5.10
C LYS A 70 -2.58 -6.03 -4.41
N ASP A 71 -3.82 -5.61 -4.54
CA ASP A 71 -4.32 -4.40 -3.86
C ASP A 71 -4.23 -4.55 -2.34
N LEU A 72 -4.56 -5.73 -1.82
CA LEU A 72 -4.43 -6.00 -0.39
C LEU A 72 -2.96 -6.07 0.04
N GLU A 73 -2.07 -6.67 -0.73
CA GLU A 73 -0.63 -6.67 -0.45
C GLU A 73 -0.10 -5.24 -0.31
N GLU A 74 -0.39 -4.38 -1.26
CA GLU A 74 0.00 -2.96 -1.24
C GLU A 74 -0.58 -2.23 -0.02
N ALA A 75 -1.84 -2.48 0.30
CA ALA A 75 -2.49 -1.89 1.47
C ALA A 75 -1.89 -2.36 2.81
N ILE A 76 -1.52 -3.62 2.93
CA ILE A 76 -0.83 -4.16 4.12
C ILE A 76 0.53 -3.47 4.30
N ILE A 77 1.29 -3.32 3.24
CA ILE A 77 2.59 -2.64 3.26
C ILE A 77 2.42 -1.19 3.75
N GLU A 78 1.46 -0.47 3.22
CA GLU A 78 1.21 0.94 3.55
C GLU A 78 0.69 1.12 4.98
N VAL A 79 -0.32 0.36 5.38
CA VAL A 79 -0.95 0.47 6.72
C VAL A 79 0.02 0.13 7.86
N ASN A 80 0.96 -0.77 7.62
CA ASN A 80 1.92 -1.23 8.62
C ASN A 80 3.32 -0.60 8.49
N ASP A 81 3.50 0.39 7.62
CA ASP A 81 4.79 1.03 7.35
C ASP A 81 5.90 0.01 7.06
N LEU A 82 5.60 -0.98 6.23
CA LEU A 82 6.56 -1.99 5.83
C LEU A 82 7.50 -1.46 4.73
N PRO A 83 8.70 -2.05 4.59
CA PRO A 83 9.55 -1.77 3.44
C PRO A 83 8.81 -2.07 2.13
N PRO A 84 9.11 -1.35 1.02
CA PRO A 84 8.45 -1.56 -0.28
C PRO A 84 8.59 -2.99 -0.84
N ASP A 85 9.62 -3.72 -0.43
CA ASP A 85 9.84 -5.13 -0.78
C ASP A 85 8.94 -6.10 0.00
N GLY A 86 8.18 -5.60 1.00
CA GLY A 86 7.29 -6.41 1.82
C GLY A 86 7.98 -7.32 2.82
N THR A 87 9.22 -7.02 3.21
CA THR A 87 9.96 -7.82 4.20
C THR A 87 9.26 -7.81 5.56
N ILE A 88 8.93 -8.99 6.07
CA ILE A 88 8.33 -9.20 7.39
C ILE A 88 9.04 -10.33 8.14
N HIS A 89 8.92 -10.31 9.47
CA HIS A 89 9.52 -11.30 10.34
C HIS A 89 8.46 -12.05 11.15
N ALA A 90 8.68 -13.33 11.39
CA ALA A 90 7.83 -14.15 12.23
C ALA A 90 7.63 -13.51 13.62
N GLY A 91 6.42 -13.58 14.15
CA GLY A 91 6.05 -13.00 15.44
C GLY A 91 5.62 -11.52 15.37
N ARG A 92 5.79 -10.85 14.25
CA ARG A 92 5.28 -9.49 14.07
C ARG A 92 3.76 -9.51 13.94
N HIS A 93 3.10 -8.56 14.58
CA HIS A 93 1.67 -8.32 14.41
C HIS A 93 1.43 -7.32 13.28
N LEU A 94 0.54 -7.67 12.37
CA LEU A 94 0.13 -6.82 11.26
C LEU A 94 -1.35 -6.51 11.33
N ARG A 95 -1.72 -5.29 10.96
CA ARG A 95 -3.09 -4.88 10.75
C ARG A 95 -3.45 -5.10 9.29
N ILE A 96 -4.42 -5.95 9.04
CA ILE A 96 -4.87 -6.30 7.70
C ILE A 96 -6.19 -5.58 7.42
N PRO A 97 -6.24 -4.64 6.47
CA PRO A 97 -7.50 -4.01 6.08
C PRO A 97 -8.39 -5.03 5.37
N VAL A 98 -9.67 -5.06 5.71
CA VAL A 98 -10.63 -6.04 5.19
C VAL A 98 -11.89 -5.35 4.66
N ILE A 99 -12.50 -5.93 3.63
CA ILE A 99 -13.72 -5.43 3.00
C ILE A 99 -14.92 -6.34 3.29
N ALA A 100 -14.65 -7.62 3.55
CA ALA A 100 -15.69 -8.60 3.84
C ALA A 100 -16.23 -8.45 5.28
N PRO A 101 -17.39 -9.04 5.59
CA PRO A 101 -17.96 -9.03 6.94
C PRO A 101 -16.93 -9.48 7.98
N SER A 102 -16.67 -8.61 8.95
CA SER A 102 -15.62 -8.75 9.96
C SER A 102 -15.67 -10.06 10.75
N GLU A 103 -16.86 -10.62 10.94
CA GLU A 103 -17.08 -11.85 11.71
C GLU A 103 -16.41 -13.09 11.10
N GLN A 104 -16.48 -13.26 9.78
CA GLN A 104 -15.88 -14.41 9.12
C GLN A 104 -14.35 -14.33 9.13
N LEU A 105 -13.81 -13.14 8.98
CA LEU A 105 -12.37 -12.91 8.95
C LEU A 105 -11.75 -12.96 10.34
N GLN A 106 -12.45 -12.52 11.36
CA GLN A 106 -12.03 -12.70 12.76
C GLN A 106 -12.00 -14.17 13.15
N ALA A 107 -13.01 -14.95 12.76
CA ALA A 107 -13.02 -16.39 12.97
C ALA A 107 -11.86 -17.11 12.27
N MET A 108 -11.48 -16.69 11.06
CA MET A 108 -10.31 -17.23 10.35
C MET A 108 -8.99 -16.86 11.02
N ALA A 109 -8.86 -15.63 11.52
CA ALA A 109 -7.67 -15.17 12.24
C ALA A 109 -7.51 -15.91 13.58
N GLU A 110 -8.59 -16.14 14.30
CA GLU A 110 -8.61 -16.88 15.56
C GLU A 110 -8.27 -18.35 15.34
N HIS A 111 -8.79 -18.98 14.31
CA HIS A 111 -8.44 -20.36 13.96
C HIS A 111 -6.97 -20.51 13.60
N LYS A 112 -6.41 -19.55 12.86
CA LYS A 112 -5.01 -19.53 12.49
C LYS A 112 -4.08 -19.37 13.69
N SER A 113 -4.46 -18.56 14.69
CA SER A 113 -3.65 -18.39 15.90
C SER A 113 -3.58 -19.65 16.74
N LEU A 114 -4.65 -20.44 16.77
CA LEU A 114 -4.70 -21.75 17.46
C LEU A 114 -3.81 -22.80 16.79
N ASP A 115 -3.73 -22.79 15.45
CA ASP A 115 -2.88 -23.74 14.71
C ASP A 115 -1.38 -23.40 14.84
N THR A 116 -1.03 -22.19 15.22
CA THR A 116 0.36 -21.76 15.37
C THR A 116 0.93 -22.05 16.78
N GLU A 117 0.08 -22.28 17.78
CA GLU A 117 0.48 -22.63 19.15
C GLU A 117 0.71 -24.16 19.37
N ASN A 118 0.35 -24.96 18.41
CA ASN A 118 0.63 -26.41 18.41
C ASN A 118 1.79 -26.71 17.45
#